data_ee18327e8c6e15a90e318159bf29bea2
#
_entry.id   ee18327e8c6e15a90e318159bf29bea2
#
_cell.length_a   1.000
_cell.length_b   1.000
_cell.length_c   1.000
_cell.angle_alpha   90.00
_cell.angle_beta   90.00
_cell.angle_gamma   90.00
#
_symmetry.space_group_name_H-M   'P 1'
#
loop_
_entity.id
_entity.type
_entity.pdbx_description
1 polymer ?
#
loop_
_entity_poly.entity_id
_entity_poly.type
_entity_poly.pdbx_seq_one_letter_code
_entity_poly.pdbx_strand_id
1 'polypeptide(L)'
;MALSFQDSVNKQKLLKNVENKVSTMSLDSDIALYESNAVNVLAVDDFSVSNKYLWYDDYSDDELSTVDAKKNITVNENQINITQESNSQFVPFQMNRYYDGMDLMKMTIMVHFVTAQGYEDNATPINVSYNNEKIRFGWLVSKNATAHEGDLQFEIQAIGTNSKGDEYIWKTKPNGKLNILKSLAGN
;
A
#
# COMPACT_ATOMS: atom_id res chain seq x y z
N MET A 1 -43.22 -20.30 -5.70
CA MET A 1 -43.78 -19.14 -4.95
C MET A 1 -43.29 -17.87 -5.59
N ALA A 2 -44.16 -17.04 -6.16
CA ALA A 2 -43.75 -15.74 -6.71
C ALA A 2 -43.49 -14.77 -5.54
N LEU A 3 -42.38 -14.07 -5.58
CA LEU A 3 -42.08 -13.00 -4.63
C LEU A 3 -43.14 -11.90 -4.72
N SER A 4 -43.59 -11.39 -3.59
CA SER A 4 -44.54 -10.30 -3.56
C SER A 4 -43.93 -9.03 -4.19
N PHE A 5 -44.77 -8.13 -4.72
CA PHE A 5 -44.32 -6.85 -5.28
C PHE A 5 -43.48 -6.06 -4.24
N GLN A 6 -43.87 -6.13 -2.97
CA GLN A 6 -43.17 -5.46 -1.87
C GLN A 6 -41.79 -6.05 -1.63
N ASP A 7 -41.65 -7.37 -1.76
CA ASP A 7 -40.32 -8.04 -1.62
C ASP A 7 -39.41 -7.67 -2.80
N SER A 8 -39.94 -7.51 -4.01
CA SER A 8 -39.18 -7.00 -5.14
C SER A 8 -38.69 -5.57 -4.95
N VAL A 9 -39.54 -4.68 -4.44
CA VAL A 9 -39.18 -3.27 -4.16
C VAL A 9 -38.15 -3.18 -3.06
N ASN A 10 -38.27 -3.98 -2.00
CA ASN A 10 -37.31 -4.02 -0.91
C ASN A 10 -35.95 -4.58 -1.39
N LYS A 11 -35.98 -5.61 -2.23
CA LYS A 11 -34.76 -6.17 -2.84
C LYS A 11 -34.07 -5.17 -3.75
N GLN A 12 -34.81 -4.40 -4.55
CA GLN A 12 -34.26 -3.33 -5.38
C GLN A 12 -33.67 -2.17 -4.55
N LYS A 13 -34.32 -1.79 -3.43
CA LYS A 13 -33.77 -0.80 -2.51
C LYS A 13 -32.49 -1.29 -1.82
N LEU A 14 -32.47 -2.59 -1.44
CA LEU A 14 -31.29 -3.19 -0.85
C LEU A 14 -30.13 -3.23 -1.86
N LEU A 15 -30.40 -3.63 -3.09
CA LEU A 15 -29.43 -3.67 -4.18
C LEU A 15 -28.88 -2.27 -4.51
N LYS A 16 -29.75 -1.25 -4.60
CA LYS A 16 -29.31 0.14 -4.77
C LYS A 16 -28.46 0.65 -3.61
N ASN A 17 -28.79 0.28 -2.37
CA ASN A 17 -27.97 0.64 -1.21
C ASN A 17 -26.63 -0.10 -1.19
N VAL A 18 -26.58 -1.34 -1.69
CA VAL A 18 -25.34 -2.11 -1.86
C VAL A 18 -24.54 -1.54 -3.03
N GLU A 19 -25.18 -1.23 -4.15
CA GLU A 19 -24.52 -0.59 -5.29
C GLU A 19 -23.99 0.81 -4.95
N ASN A 20 -24.70 1.61 -4.17
CA ASN A 20 -24.20 2.90 -3.69
C ASN A 20 -23.06 2.74 -2.66
N LYS A 21 -23.12 1.72 -1.79
CA LYS A 21 -22.01 1.39 -0.91
C LYS A 21 -20.81 0.83 -1.67
N VAL A 22 -21.05 -0.03 -2.65
CA VAL A 22 -20.01 -0.59 -3.51
C VAL A 22 -19.47 0.46 -4.46
N SER A 23 -20.25 1.45 -4.89
CA SER A 23 -19.78 2.55 -5.74
C SER A 23 -18.99 3.61 -4.96
N THR A 24 -19.36 3.92 -3.71
CA THR A 24 -18.52 4.69 -2.79
C THR A 24 -17.29 3.88 -2.35
N MET A 25 -17.44 2.57 -2.19
CA MET A 25 -16.30 1.69 -1.94
C MET A 25 -15.45 1.42 -3.18
N SER A 26 -15.91 1.63 -4.40
CA SER A 26 -15.13 1.43 -5.63
C SER A 26 -14.50 2.71 -6.16
N LEU A 27 -15.02 3.88 -5.83
CA LEU A 27 -14.32 5.15 -6.03
C LEU A 27 -13.20 5.35 -5.01
N ASP A 28 -13.41 4.83 -3.80
CA ASP A 28 -12.48 4.94 -2.67
C ASP A 28 -12.34 3.58 -1.94
N SER A 29 -12.59 2.44 -2.63
CA SER A 29 -12.74 1.16 -1.90
C SER A 29 -11.43 0.72 -1.27
N ASP A 30 -10.34 1.05 -1.91
CA ASP A 30 -9.04 0.71 -1.36
C ASP A 30 -8.63 1.75 -0.30
N ILE A 31 -9.04 3.00 -0.47
CA ILE A 31 -8.95 4.04 0.56
C ILE A 31 -9.90 3.71 1.71
N ALA A 32 -11.15 3.31 1.44
CA ALA A 32 -12.10 2.96 2.49
C ALA A 32 -11.75 1.64 3.21
N LEU A 33 -11.15 0.66 2.52
CA LEU A 33 -10.56 -0.52 3.16
C LEU A 33 -9.30 -0.16 3.94
N TYR A 34 -8.54 0.73 3.41
CA TYR A 34 -7.37 1.30 4.04
C TYR A 34 -7.79 2.17 5.22
N GLU A 35 -8.73 3.09 5.04
CA GLU A 35 -9.35 3.84 6.10
C GLU A 35 -10.02 2.93 7.11
N SER A 36 -10.69 1.85 6.73
CA SER A 36 -11.27 0.91 7.70
C SER A 36 -10.20 0.11 8.44
N ASN A 37 -9.06 -0.13 7.86
CA ASN A 37 -7.95 -0.83 8.53
C ASN A 37 -7.00 0.14 9.24
N ALA A 38 -6.73 1.31 8.67
CA ALA A 38 -5.95 2.37 9.30
C ALA A 38 -6.80 3.26 10.22
N VAL A 39 -8.05 3.50 9.88
CA VAL A 39 -9.02 4.33 10.62
C VAL A 39 -9.85 3.56 11.62
N ASN A 40 -9.87 2.25 11.61
CA ASN A 40 -10.18 1.57 12.87
C ASN A 40 -9.14 1.85 13.96
N VAL A 41 -7.97 2.28 13.56
CA VAL A 41 -6.96 2.88 14.45
C VAL A 41 -7.20 4.39 14.61
N LEU A 42 -7.83 5.05 13.63
CA LEU A 42 -8.13 6.49 13.60
C LEU A 42 -9.63 6.79 13.75
N ALA A 43 -10.47 5.80 14.00
CA ALA A 43 -11.89 5.99 14.33
C ALA A 43 -12.07 6.70 15.69
N VAL A 44 -11.32 7.71 15.85
CA VAL A 44 -11.64 8.84 16.70
C VAL A 44 -12.55 9.70 15.84
N ASP A 45 -13.77 9.80 16.22
CA ASP A 45 -14.96 10.28 15.52
C ASP A 45 -14.85 11.62 14.75
N ASP A 46 -13.71 12.30 14.78
CA ASP A 46 -13.49 13.62 14.20
C ASP A 46 -12.25 13.75 13.33
N PHE A 47 -11.58 12.65 12.99
CA PHE A 47 -10.40 12.69 12.13
C PHE A 47 -10.78 12.50 10.66
N SER A 48 -11.01 13.57 9.95
CA SER A 48 -11.04 13.54 8.50
C SER A 48 -9.60 13.39 7.97
N VAL A 49 -9.16 12.18 7.72
CA VAL A 49 -7.96 11.96 6.92
C VAL A 49 -8.26 12.44 5.52
N SER A 50 -7.46 13.37 5.00
CA SER A 50 -7.59 13.76 3.60
C SER A 50 -7.19 12.55 2.75
N ASN A 51 -8.13 11.98 2.00
CA ASN A 51 -7.92 10.87 1.08
C ASN A 51 -6.80 11.15 0.07
N LYS A 52 -6.51 12.44 -0.17
CA LYS A 52 -5.53 12.91 -1.15
C LYS A 52 -4.12 12.34 -0.95
N TYR A 53 -3.72 11.97 0.26
CA TYR A 53 -2.34 11.53 0.53
C TYR A 53 -2.19 10.02 0.69
N LEU A 54 -3.25 9.26 0.49
CA LEU A 54 -3.26 7.82 0.66
C LEU A 54 -3.33 7.06 -0.67
N TRP A 55 -3.51 7.77 -1.77
CA TRP A 55 -3.67 7.20 -3.09
C TRP A 55 -2.54 7.67 -4.01
N TYR A 56 -1.87 6.75 -4.69
CA TYR A 56 -0.75 7.08 -5.57
C TYR A 56 -1.14 7.97 -6.77
N ASP A 57 -2.42 7.99 -7.18
CA ASP A 57 -2.91 8.87 -8.25
C ASP A 57 -2.98 10.36 -7.83
N ASP A 58 -2.89 10.64 -6.53
CA ASP A 58 -2.80 11.98 -5.98
C ASP A 58 -1.37 12.55 -6.04
N TYR A 59 -0.40 11.71 -6.40
CA TYR A 59 1.00 12.07 -6.54
C TYR A 59 1.35 12.24 -8.03
N SER A 60 2.09 13.29 -8.35
CA SER A 60 2.70 13.45 -9.66
C SER A 60 3.83 12.41 -9.86
N ASP A 61 4.18 12.12 -11.10
CA ASP A 61 5.19 11.08 -11.40
C ASP A 61 6.56 11.36 -10.76
N ASP A 62 6.90 12.63 -10.49
CA ASP A 62 8.11 13.05 -9.79
C ASP A 62 8.03 12.91 -8.26
N GLU A 63 6.84 12.75 -7.71
CA GLU A 63 6.64 12.47 -6.29
C GLU A 63 6.64 10.96 -5.97
N LEU A 64 6.55 10.11 -7.00
CA LEU A 64 6.56 8.67 -6.80
C LEU A 64 7.98 8.15 -6.55
N SER A 65 8.12 7.28 -5.58
CA SER A 65 9.31 6.42 -5.45
C SER A 65 9.33 5.43 -6.62
N THR A 66 10.49 5.16 -7.20
CA THR A 66 10.59 4.37 -8.42
C THR A 66 11.52 3.18 -8.29
N VAL A 67 11.25 2.13 -9.07
CA VAL A 67 12.18 1.02 -9.29
C VAL A 67 12.60 1.02 -10.76
N ASP A 68 13.90 1.15 -11.01
CA ASP A 68 14.45 1.18 -12.34
C ASP A 68 14.63 -0.23 -12.96
N ALA A 69 15.00 -0.29 -14.24
CA ALA A 69 15.25 -1.57 -14.94
C ALA A 69 16.42 -2.37 -14.35
N LYS A 70 17.30 -1.74 -13.56
CA LYS A 70 18.45 -2.38 -12.88
C LYS A 70 18.10 -2.79 -11.45
N LYS A 71 16.81 -2.72 -11.10
CA LYS A 71 16.27 -3.05 -9.77
C LYS A 71 16.75 -2.13 -8.64
N ASN A 72 17.17 -0.89 -8.96
CA ASN A 72 17.46 0.10 -7.93
C ASN A 72 16.17 0.79 -7.52
N ILE A 73 16.04 1.03 -6.23
CA ILE A 73 14.96 1.83 -5.64
C ILE A 73 15.46 3.27 -5.51
N THR A 74 14.67 4.22 -5.98
CA THR A 74 14.83 5.64 -5.69
C THR A 74 13.63 6.09 -4.89
N VAL A 75 13.85 6.47 -3.65
CA VAL A 75 12.79 7.00 -2.76
C VAL A 75 12.68 8.50 -2.98
N ASN A 76 11.46 9.01 -2.99
CA ASN A 76 11.23 10.45 -3.05
C ASN A 76 11.79 11.13 -1.79
N GLU A 77 12.56 12.21 -1.97
CA GLU A 77 13.26 12.91 -0.89
C GLU A 77 12.31 13.60 0.11
N ASN A 78 11.05 13.83 -0.27
CA ASN A 78 10.05 14.47 0.58
C ASN A 78 9.43 13.51 1.63
N GLN A 79 9.86 12.25 1.67
CA GLN A 79 9.35 11.28 2.64
C GLN A 79 9.94 11.56 4.02
N ILE A 80 9.10 12.04 4.93
CA ILE A 80 9.46 12.31 6.33
C ILE A 80 8.79 11.27 7.22
N ASN A 81 9.58 10.56 8.01
CA ASN A 81 9.09 9.58 8.98
C ASN A 81 9.63 9.94 10.36
N ILE A 82 8.80 9.83 11.39
CA ILE A 82 9.14 10.14 12.77
C ILE A 82 8.97 8.88 13.64
N THR A 83 9.80 8.71 14.66
CA THR A 83 9.68 7.56 15.56
C THR A 83 8.30 7.48 16.20
N GLN A 84 7.80 6.24 16.34
CA GLN A 84 6.50 5.88 16.91
C GLN A 84 5.27 6.32 16.11
N GLU A 85 5.44 6.93 14.95
CA GLU A 85 4.33 7.08 14.03
C GLU A 85 3.85 5.71 13.54
N SER A 86 2.56 5.60 13.34
CA SER A 86 1.95 4.37 12.86
C SER A 86 0.93 4.69 11.79
N ASN A 87 1.13 4.12 10.61
CA ASN A 87 0.20 4.26 9.50
C ASN A 87 -0.12 5.73 9.13
N SER A 88 0.82 6.64 9.37
CA SER A 88 0.68 8.06 9.06
C SER A 88 1.43 8.46 7.80
N GLN A 89 2.38 7.63 7.37
CA GLN A 89 3.21 7.90 6.20
C GLN A 89 2.92 6.88 5.10
N PHE A 90 2.52 7.40 3.96
CA PHE A 90 2.28 6.63 2.75
C PHE A 90 3.43 6.88 1.78
N VAL A 91 4.12 5.82 1.38
CA VAL A 91 5.20 5.89 0.40
C VAL A 91 4.68 5.34 -0.93
N PRO A 92 4.37 6.21 -1.89
CA PRO A 92 3.87 5.78 -3.19
C PRO A 92 5.01 5.27 -4.07
N PHE A 93 4.77 4.15 -4.77
CA PHE A 93 5.73 3.52 -5.67
C PHE A 93 5.19 3.34 -7.08
N GLN A 94 6.10 3.44 -8.04
CA GLN A 94 5.89 3.00 -9.41
C GLN A 94 7.07 2.14 -9.87
N MET A 95 6.78 1.01 -10.50
CA MET A 95 7.79 0.14 -11.09
C MET A 95 7.31 -0.47 -12.42
N ASN A 96 8.22 -1.04 -13.20
CA ASN A 96 7.81 -1.76 -14.39
C ASN A 96 7.03 -3.03 -14.01
N ARG A 97 6.07 -3.40 -14.85
CA ARG A 97 5.31 -4.64 -14.69
C ARG A 97 6.14 -5.87 -15.04
N TYR A 98 7.02 -5.73 -16.03
CA TYR A 98 7.82 -6.85 -16.54
C TYR A 98 9.28 -6.67 -16.18
N TYR A 99 9.87 -7.71 -15.58
CA TYR A 99 11.29 -7.82 -15.29
C TYR A 99 11.77 -9.24 -15.61
N ASP A 100 12.89 -9.35 -16.32
CA ASP A 100 13.52 -10.65 -16.62
C ASP A 100 12.55 -11.68 -17.22
N GLY A 101 11.55 -11.23 -18.00
CA GLY A 101 10.51 -12.06 -18.59
C GLY A 101 9.36 -12.46 -17.65
N MET A 102 9.39 -12.02 -16.40
CA MET A 102 8.32 -12.24 -15.43
C MET A 102 7.31 -11.11 -15.43
N ASP A 103 6.02 -11.46 -15.36
CA ASP A 103 4.92 -10.52 -15.14
C ASP A 103 4.66 -10.42 -13.63
N LEU A 104 5.19 -9.38 -12.99
CA LEU A 104 5.10 -9.19 -11.55
C LEU A 104 3.67 -8.94 -11.05
N MET A 105 2.74 -8.55 -11.94
CA MET A 105 1.31 -8.45 -11.60
C MET A 105 0.71 -9.79 -11.14
N LYS A 106 1.27 -10.92 -11.62
CA LYS A 106 0.83 -12.27 -11.26
C LYS A 106 1.45 -12.81 -9.97
N MET A 107 2.21 -11.97 -9.29
CA MET A 107 2.96 -12.31 -8.09
C MET A 107 2.46 -11.48 -6.91
N THR A 108 2.67 -11.98 -5.71
CA THR A 108 2.41 -11.22 -4.48
C THR A 108 3.58 -10.27 -4.23
N ILE A 109 3.30 -8.97 -4.23
CA ILE A 109 4.30 -7.93 -3.95
C ILE A 109 4.36 -7.70 -2.44
N MET A 110 5.56 -7.55 -1.90
CA MET A 110 5.82 -7.22 -0.49
C MET A 110 6.97 -6.23 -0.39
N VAL A 111 6.98 -5.43 0.67
CA VAL A 111 8.10 -4.59 1.07
C VAL A 111 8.77 -5.26 2.26
N HIS A 112 9.95 -5.78 2.08
CA HIS A 112 10.78 -6.32 3.15
C HIS A 112 11.68 -5.22 3.68
N PHE A 113 11.66 -4.98 4.99
CA PHE A 113 12.42 -3.90 5.60
C PHE A 113 13.21 -4.34 6.82
N VAL A 114 14.30 -3.61 7.08
CA VAL A 114 15.16 -3.79 8.24
C VAL A 114 15.39 -2.43 8.91
N THR A 115 15.10 -2.34 10.19
CA THR A 115 15.32 -1.11 10.98
C THR A 115 16.79 -0.94 11.34
N ALA A 116 17.15 0.25 11.81
CA ALA A 116 18.54 0.54 12.28
C ALA A 116 19.00 -0.38 13.42
N GLN A 117 18.10 -0.98 14.19
CA GLN A 117 18.40 -1.95 15.26
C GLN A 117 18.39 -3.41 14.79
N GLY A 118 18.19 -3.65 13.50
CA GLY A 118 18.19 -5.00 12.93
C GLY A 118 16.87 -5.76 13.08
N TYR A 119 15.77 -5.12 13.49
CA TYR A 119 14.45 -5.74 13.38
C TYR A 119 14.03 -5.77 11.92
N GLU A 120 13.62 -6.94 11.46
CA GLU A 120 13.17 -7.17 10.10
C GLU A 120 11.73 -7.67 10.06
N ASP A 121 10.97 -7.23 9.04
CA ASP A 121 9.59 -7.63 8.82
C ASP A 121 9.19 -7.40 7.35
N ASN A 122 8.00 -7.88 7.00
CA ASN A 122 7.40 -7.70 5.68
C ASN A 122 6.11 -6.89 5.79
N ALA A 123 6.00 -5.88 4.96
CA ALA A 123 4.78 -5.09 4.82
C ALA A 123 4.06 -5.47 3.52
N THR A 124 2.75 -5.64 3.60
CA THR A 124 1.90 -5.82 2.42
C THR A 124 1.62 -4.46 1.82
N PRO A 125 1.92 -4.22 0.54
CA PRO A 125 1.50 -3.02 -0.15
C PRO A 125 -0.01 -2.88 -0.20
N ILE A 126 -0.45 -1.65 -0.23
CA ILE A 126 -1.86 -1.30 -0.39
C ILE A 126 -2.08 -0.60 -1.73
N ASN A 127 -3.34 -0.57 -2.17
CA ASN A 127 -3.76 0.15 -3.38
C ASN A 127 -2.95 -0.28 -4.63
N VAL A 128 -2.70 -1.59 -4.76
CA VAL A 128 -1.95 -2.12 -5.90
C VAL A 128 -2.79 -2.00 -7.16
N SER A 129 -2.29 -1.25 -8.12
CA SER A 129 -2.88 -1.17 -9.45
C SER A 129 -1.82 -1.36 -10.54
N TYR A 130 -2.27 -1.66 -11.75
CA TYR A 130 -1.39 -1.93 -12.87
C TYR A 130 -2.03 -1.58 -14.20
N ASN A 131 -1.19 -1.25 -15.13
CA ASN A 131 -1.54 -1.16 -16.54
C ASN A 131 -0.67 -2.13 -17.37
N ASN A 132 -0.59 -1.92 -18.67
CA ASN A 132 0.22 -2.79 -19.54
C ASN A 132 1.72 -2.71 -19.27
N GLU A 133 2.22 -1.64 -18.68
CA GLU A 133 3.65 -1.36 -18.53
C GLU A 133 4.10 -1.23 -17.08
N LYS A 134 3.24 -0.71 -16.21
CA LYS A 134 3.57 -0.30 -14.85
C LYS A 134 2.70 -0.97 -13.80
N ILE A 135 3.28 -1.10 -12.63
CA ILE A 135 2.59 -1.39 -11.37
C ILE A 135 2.79 -0.18 -10.47
N ARG A 136 1.70 0.26 -9.83
CA ARG A 136 1.69 1.30 -8.81
C ARG A 136 1.14 0.71 -7.53
N PHE A 137 1.71 1.08 -6.41
CA PHE A 137 1.26 0.66 -5.09
C PHE A 137 1.76 1.62 -4.01
N GLY A 138 1.21 1.53 -2.82
CA GLY A 138 1.67 2.27 -1.68
C GLY A 138 2.19 1.38 -0.57
N TRP A 139 3.17 1.85 0.15
CA TRP A 139 3.59 1.28 1.41
C TRP A 139 3.19 2.20 2.56
N LEU A 140 2.35 1.68 3.43
CA LEU A 140 2.00 2.35 4.66
C LEU A 140 3.00 1.97 5.73
N VAL A 141 3.77 2.95 6.19
CA VAL A 141 4.85 2.72 7.13
C VAL A 141 4.28 2.41 8.52
N SER A 142 4.48 1.19 8.98
CA SER A 142 3.94 0.69 10.24
C SER A 142 4.71 1.20 11.46
N LYS A 143 4.11 1.08 12.65
CA LYS A 143 4.78 1.39 13.92
C LYS A 143 6.07 0.59 14.14
N ASN A 144 6.12 -0.65 13.69
CA ASN A 144 7.31 -1.48 13.81
C ASN A 144 8.47 -0.93 12.96
N ALA A 145 8.14 -0.39 11.78
CA ALA A 145 9.13 0.24 10.91
C ALA A 145 9.68 1.55 11.50
N THR A 146 8.86 2.29 12.24
CA THR A 146 9.24 3.58 12.88
C THR A 146 9.57 3.45 14.36
N ALA A 147 9.76 2.24 14.88
CA ALA A 147 9.98 2.02 16.31
C ALA A 147 11.23 2.75 16.85
N HIS A 148 12.23 2.94 16.01
CA HIS A 148 13.52 3.52 16.37
C HIS A 148 14.00 4.53 15.35
N GLU A 149 14.75 5.52 15.79
CA GLU A 149 15.43 6.48 14.93
C GLU A 149 16.56 5.83 14.11
N GLY A 150 16.85 6.40 12.96
CA GLY A 150 17.94 5.98 12.08
C GLY A 150 17.47 5.50 10.70
N ASP A 151 18.37 4.89 9.97
CA ASP A 151 18.09 4.39 8.62
C ASP A 151 17.26 3.12 8.67
N LEU A 152 16.10 3.14 8.04
CA LEU A 152 15.31 1.97 7.70
C LEU A 152 15.66 1.59 6.27
N GLN A 153 16.21 0.39 6.07
CA GLN A 153 16.53 -0.14 4.76
C GLN A 153 15.42 -1.06 4.28
N PHE A 154 15.17 -1.08 2.98
CA PHE A 154 14.15 -1.99 2.45
C PHE A 154 14.43 -2.43 1.01
N GLU A 155 13.81 -3.52 0.62
CA GLU A 155 13.72 -4.04 -0.74
C GLU A 155 12.25 -4.37 -1.08
N ILE A 156 11.93 -4.37 -2.36
CA ILE A 156 10.63 -4.85 -2.86
C ILE A 156 10.82 -6.27 -3.35
N GLN A 157 9.95 -7.16 -2.91
CA GLN A 157 9.93 -8.57 -3.32
C GLN A 157 8.62 -8.85 -4.06
N ALA A 158 8.69 -9.73 -5.06
CA ALA A 158 7.52 -10.31 -5.69
C ALA A 158 7.66 -11.83 -5.67
N ILE A 159 6.67 -12.52 -5.10
CA ILE A 159 6.67 -13.96 -4.90
C ILE A 159 5.49 -14.57 -5.64
N GLY A 160 5.74 -15.62 -6.40
CA GLY A 160 4.70 -16.33 -7.13
C GLY A 160 5.06 -17.77 -7.35
N THR A 161 4.07 -18.57 -7.76
CA THR A 161 4.24 -19.96 -8.12
C THR A 161 3.72 -20.21 -9.54
N ASN A 162 4.38 -21.06 -10.28
CA ASN A 162 3.89 -21.49 -11.59
C ASN A 162 2.85 -22.61 -11.46
N SER A 163 2.30 -23.05 -12.60
CA SER A 163 1.31 -24.15 -12.65
C SER A 163 1.85 -25.52 -12.19
N LYS A 164 3.17 -25.65 -12.05
CA LYS A 164 3.83 -26.86 -11.57
C LYS A 164 4.14 -26.81 -10.07
N GLY A 165 3.89 -25.66 -9.42
CA GLY A 165 4.19 -25.44 -8.01
C GLY A 165 5.62 -24.95 -7.74
N ASP A 166 6.41 -24.64 -8.79
CA ASP A 166 7.74 -24.05 -8.59
C ASP A 166 7.59 -22.60 -8.13
N GLU A 167 8.32 -22.25 -7.09
CA GLU A 167 8.34 -20.90 -6.57
C GLU A 167 9.26 -19.99 -7.37
N TYR A 168 8.82 -18.77 -7.63
CA TYR A 168 9.59 -17.70 -8.24
C TYR A 168 9.63 -16.51 -7.28
N ILE A 169 10.84 -16.05 -7.01
CA ILE A 169 11.08 -14.88 -6.17
C ILE A 169 11.87 -13.86 -6.99
N TRP A 170 11.27 -12.70 -7.19
CA TRP A 170 11.95 -11.54 -7.75
C TRP A 170 12.18 -10.52 -6.63
N LYS A 171 13.34 -9.87 -6.64
CA LYS A 171 13.71 -8.86 -5.63
C LYS A 171 14.39 -7.67 -6.29
N THR A 172 14.18 -6.49 -5.71
CA THR A 172 15.02 -5.32 -5.97
C THR A 172 16.37 -5.47 -5.27
N LYS A 173 17.29 -4.54 -5.52
CA LYS A 173 18.43 -4.35 -4.64
C LYS A 173 17.95 -3.81 -3.28
N PRO A 174 18.63 -4.15 -2.18
CA PRO A 174 18.27 -3.67 -0.84
C PRO A 174 18.83 -2.24 -0.62
N ASN A 175 18.52 -1.33 -1.53
CA ASN A 175 19.00 0.05 -1.53
C ASN A 175 17.91 1.09 -1.25
N GLY A 176 16.68 0.64 -1.02
CA GLY A 176 15.61 1.51 -0.51
C GLY A 176 15.96 1.99 0.89
N LYS A 177 15.81 3.29 1.15
CA LYS A 177 16.08 3.90 2.44
C LYS A 177 15.01 4.90 2.81
N LEU A 178 14.56 4.83 4.06
CA LEU A 178 13.81 5.89 4.73
C LEU A 178 14.61 6.33 5.96
N ASN A 179 14.68 7.61 6.21
CA ASN A 179 15.28 8.14 7.44
C ASN A 179 14.19 8.35 8.48
N ILE A 180 14.31 7.68 9.61
CA ILE A 180 13.38 7.81 10.73
C ILE A 180 13.95 8.82 11.71
N LEU A 181 13.29 9.97 11.81
CA LEU A 181 13.70 11.07 12.69
C LEU A 181 13.23 10.81 14.12
N LYS A 182 13.97 11.26 15.08
CA LYS A 182 13.59 11.20 16.49
C LYS A 182 12.42 12.11 16.78
N SER A 183 11.40 11.58 17.48
CA SER A 183 10.34 12.42 18.06
C SER A 183 10.90 13.25 19.22
N LEU A 184 10.42 14.51 19.32
CA LEU A 184 10.71 15.36 20.48
C LEU A 184 9.83 15.03 21.69
N ALA A 185 8.74 14.28 21.50
CA ALA A 185 7.97 13.75 22.61
C ALA A 185 8.84 12.72 23.34
N GLY A 186 9.31 13.07 24.54
CA GLY A 186 10.13 12.20 25.35
C GLY A 186 9.43 10.89 25.68
N ASN A 187 10.22 9.84 25.84
CA ASN A 187 9.78 8.54 26.39
C ASN A 187 9.20 8.72 27.78
#